data_b162bdc47d070f42279662dad6bf9d7d
#
_entry.id   b162bdc47d070f42279662dad6bf9d7d
#
_cell.length_a   1.000
_cell.length_b   1.000
_cell.length_c   1.000
_cell.angle_alpha   90.00
_cell.angle_beta   90.00
_cell.angle_gamma   90.00
#
_symmetry.space_group_name_H-M   'P 1'
#
loop_
_entity.id
_entity.type
_entity.pdbx_description
1 polymer ?
#
loop_
_entity_poly.entity_id
_entity_poly.type
_entity_poly.pdbx_seq_one_letter_code
_entity_poly.pdbx_strand_id
1 'polypeptide(L)'
;MNFVSSSPLRRPGVDLTRCLPVTIARTKQLLLSLLLLLAFTQRAPAPIFEAAEKLPTKSGTKSNADGSRTVYEIDNVHHTGVATVFDRDGKVREKIRYELDNLGHPTSRTMLDAEGKVRSKSLFQYDKVGRVLEETRLGQDNSMLHKIAYAYDQSGNRTGYSIFDGNGKLLNQQGPAASKPVGTPKPRERRPREFEGSAPGG
;
A
#
# COMPACT_ATOMS: atom_id res chain seq x y z
N MET A 1 20.31 -54.67 76.47
CA MET A 1 19.60 -54.00 77.58
C MET A 1 19.45 -52.54 77.23
N ASN A 2 18.37 -52.11 76.66
CA ASN A 2 17.94 -50.72 76.65
C ASN A 2 16.50 -50.58 76.18
N PHE A 3 15.67 -50.10 77.08
CA PHE A 3 14.25 -49.84 76.95
C PHE A 3 13.96 -48.73 75.97
N VAL A 4 13.04 -48.96 75.04
CA VAL A 4 12.46 -47.94 74.14
C VAL A 4 11.07 -47.58 74.68
N SER A 5 10.93 -46.36 75.15
CA SER A 5 9.68 -45.76 75.60
C SER A 5 8.90 -45.21 74.41
N SER A 6 7.68 -45.71 74.21
CA SER A 6 6.73 -45.25 73.21
C SER A 6 5.82 -44.16 73.77
N SER A 7 5.79 -42.94 73.14
CA SER A 7 4.86 -41.88 73.42
C SER A 7 3.77 -41.80 72.36
N PRO A 8 2.50 -41.51 72.67
CA PRO A 8 1.40 -41.52 71.70
C PRO A 8 1.28 -40.24 70.91
N LEU A 9 0.98 -40.41 69.61
CA LEU A 9 0.65 -39.40 68.61
C LEU A 9 -0.65 -38.64 68.95
N ARG A 10 -0.54 -37.35 69.19
CA ARG A 10 -1.66 -36.43 69.21
C ARG A 10 -2.04 -36.04 67.74
N ARG A 11 -3.26 -36.31 67.33
CA ARG A 11 -3.86 -35.79 66.08
C ARG A 11 -4.22 -34.33 66.27
N PRO A 12 -3.84 -33.40 65.34
CA PRO A 12 -4.39 -32.09 65.33
C PRO A 12 -5.75 -32.06 64.60
N GLY A 13 -6.72 -31.41 65.24
CA GLY A 13 -8.07 -31.21 64.76
C GLY A 13 -8.07 -30.35 63.48
N VAL A 14 -8.92 -30.77 62.54
CA VAL A 14 -9.17 -30.08 61.28
C VAL A 14 -10.21 -28.98 61.55
N ASP A 15 -9.79 -27.74 61.61
CA ASP A 15 -10.66 -26.58 61.67
C ASP A 15 -11.28 -26.29 60.26
N LEU A 16 -12.55 -26.67 60.11
CA LEU A 16 -13.37 -26.52 58.89
C LEU A 16 -14.14 -25.17 58.86
N THR A 17 -13.51 -24.07 59.17
CA THR A 17 -14.20 -22.75 59.08
C THR A 17 -13.26 -21.66 58.54
N ARG A 18 -12.92 -21.74 57.25
CA ARG A 18 -12.52 -20.57 56.48
C ARG A 18 -12.64 -20.83 54.97
N CYS A 19 -13.86 -21.00 54.48
CA CYS A 19 -14.11 -20.77 53.06
C CYS A 19 -14.27 -19.26 52.85
N LEU A 20 -13.19 -18.63 52.38
CA LEU A 20 -13.22 -17.24 51.84
C LEU A 20 -13.50 -17.30 50.36
N PRO A 21 -14.44 -16.49 49.83
CA PRO A 21 -14.70 -16.41 48.39
C PRO A 21 -13.68 -15.46 47.72
N VAL A 22 -12.54 -15.99 47.33
CA VAL A 22 -11.48 -15.21 46.62
C VAL A 22 -11.59 -15.33 45.08
N THR A 23 -12.55 -16.10 44.58
CA THR A 23 -12.57 -16.46 43.14
C THR A 23 -13.33 -15.53 42.22
N ILE A 24 -14.11 -14.56 42.73
CA ILE A 24 -14.96 -13.69 41.86
C ILE A 24 -14.23 -12.42 41.41
N ALA A 25 -13.24 -11.91 42.15
CA ALA A 25 -12.53 -10.70 41.81
C ALA A 25 -11.50 -10.89 40.66
N ARG A 26 -10.88 -12.07 40.56
CA ARG A 26 -9.86 -12.35 39.53
C ARG A 26 -10.45 -12.61 38.14
N THR A 27 -11.66 -13.16 38.06
CA THR A 27 -12.32 -13.40 36.76
C THR A 27 -12.80 -12.12 36.08
N LYS A 28 -13.24 -11.10 36.85
CA LYS A 28 -13.62 -9.79 36.31
C LYS A 28 -12.41 -9.02 35.78
N GLN A 29 -11.26 -9.13 36.41
CA GLN A 29 -10.03 -8.46 35.98
C GLN A 29 -9.42 -9.10 34.73
N LEU A 30 -9.52 -10.43 34.58
CA LEU A 30 -9.11 -11.15 33.36
C LEU A 30 -10.03 -10.86 32.16
N LEU A 31 -11.35 -10.74 32.39
CA LEU A 31 -12.29 -10.36 31.34
C LEU A 31 -12.10 -8.92 30.88
N LEU A 32 -11.79 -7.98 31.79
CA LEU A 32 -11.53 -6.59 31.43
C LEU A 32 -10.23 -6.42 30.65
N SER A 33 -9.17 -7.15 31.00
CA SER A 33 -7.92 -7.15 30.25
C SER A 33 -8.03 -7.83 28.89
N LEU A 34 -8.84 -8.87 28.75
CA LEU A 34 -9.13 -9.53 27.46
C LEU A 34 -9.96 -8.62 26.55
N LEU A 35 -10.93 -7.85 27.10
CA LEU A 35 -11.69 -6.86 26.32
C LEU A 35 -10.81 -5.70 25.85
N LEU A 36 -9.85 -5.26 26.66
CA LEU A 36 -8.88 -4.21 26.29
C LEU A 36 -7.91 -4.69 25.19
N LEU A 37 -7.52 -5.98 25.20
CA LEU A 37 -6.67 -6.56 24.15
C LEU A 37 -7.40 -6.70 22.82
N LEU A 38 -8.71 -6.98 22.82
CA LEU A 38 -9.54 -7.05 21.61
C LEU A 38 -9.81 -5.68 20.96
N ALA A 39 -9.75 -4.59 21.73
CA ALA A 39 -9.91 -3.24 21.20
C ALA A 39 -8.68 -2.74 20.42
N PHE A 40 -7.50 -3.40 20.55
CA PHE A 40 -6.26 -2.98 19.89
C PHE A 40 -6.01 -3.65 18.52
N THR A 41 -6.86 -4.60 18.09
CA THR A 41 -6.60 -5.39 16.88
C THR A 41 -7.40 -4.99 15.65
N GLN A 42 -8.10 -3.86 15.66
CA GLN A 42 -8.86 -3.41 14.47
C GLN A 42 -8.31 -2.11 13.87
N ARG A 43 -6.99 -1.97 13.83
CA ARG A 43 -6.43 -1.05 12.86
C ARG A 43 -6.23 -1.84 11.56
N ALA A 44 -7.28 -1.90 10.74
CA ALA A 44 -7.13 -2.30 9.34
C ALA A 44 -5.93 -1.52 8.78
N PRO A 45 -4.96 -2.18 8.12
CA PRO A 45 -3.91 -1.45 7.46
C PRO A 45 -4.61 -0.47 6.53
N ALA A 46 -4.37 0.82 6.73
CA ALA A 46 -4.84 1.83 5.79
C ALA A 46 -4.38 1.34 4.40
N PRO A 47 -5.26 1.27 3.40
CA PRO A 47 -4.84 0.89 2.07
C PRO A 47 -3.70 1.83 1.70
N ILE A 48 -2.52 1.27 1.43
CA ILE A 48 -1.33 2.00 1.01
C ILE A 48 -1.60 2.46 -0.43
N PHE A 49 -2.54 3.39 -0.57
CA PHE A 49 -2.69 4.19 -1.77
C PHE A 49 -1.79 5.40 -1.59
N GLU A 50 -0.52 5.18 -1.84
CA GLU A 50 0.42 6.25 -1.96
C GLU A 50 -0.04 7.09 -3.16
N ALA A 51 -0.63 8.26 -2.84
CA ALA A 51 -0.95 9.26 -3.85
C ALA A 51 0.32 9.45 -4.69
N ALA A 52 0.18 9.61 -6.01
CA ALA A 52 1.30 9.77 -6.93
C ALA A 52 2.39 10.62 -6.26
N GLU A 53 3.49 9.96 -5.88
CA GLU A 53 4.56 10.60 -5.12
C GLU A 53 5.07 11.78 -5.94
N LYS A 54 5.10 12.96 -5.34
CA LYS A 54 5.67 14.13 -6.01
C LYS A 54 7.14 13.86 -6.23
N LEU A 55 7.51 13.62 -7.48
CA LEU A 55 8.91 13.41 -7.85
C LEU A 55 9.74 14.68 -7.58
N PRO A 56 11.00 14.52 -7.20
CA PRO A 56 11.92 15.64 -7.15
C PRO A 56 12.10 16.21 -8.58
N THR A 57 12.26 17.51 -8.68
CA THR A 57 12.48 18.20 -9.99
C THR A 57 13.89 18.02 -10.54
N LYS A 58 14.80 17.47 -9.73
CA LYS A 58 16.21 17.24 -10.06
C LYS A 58 16.66 15.89 -9.53
N SER A 59 17.66 15.31 -10.18
CA SER A 59 18.34 14.11 -9.70
C SER A 59 18.92 14.32 -8.31
N GLY A 60 18.86 13.29 -7.46
CA GLY A 60 19.31 13.37 -6.08
C GLY A 60 19.09 12.09 -5.29
N THR A 61 19.46 12.11 -4.02
CA THR A 61 19.31 10.96 -3.12
C THR A 61 18.47 11.34 -1.92
N LYS A 62 17.53 10.47 -1.54
CA LYS A 62 16.69 10.57 -0.35
C LYS A 62 16.98 9.39 0.56
N SER A 63 17.32 9.65 1.83
CA SER A 63 17.39 8.62 2.86
C SER A 63 16.00 8.40 3.47
N ASN A 64 15.62 7.14 3.67
CA ASN A 64 14.35 6.74 4.25
C ASN A 64 14.52 6.37 5.74
N ALA A 65 13.42 6.45 6.50
CA ALA A 65 13.43 6.18 7.94
C ALA A 65 13.80 4.72 8.29
N ASP A 66 13.56 3.78 7.36
CA ASP A 66 13.92 2.36 7.50
C ASP A 66 15.41 2.08 7.24
N GLY A 67 16.23 3.10 6.96
CA GLY A 67 17.65 3.01 6.62
C GLY A 67 17.92 2.66 5.16
N SER A 68 16.90 2.50 4.33
CA SER A 68 17.05 2.41 2.87
C SER A 68 17.31 3.80 2.27
N ARG A 69 17.73 3.83 0.99
CA ARG A 69 17.92 5.08 0.25
C ARG A 69 17.31 4.96 -1.14
N THR A 70 16.78 6.07 -1.61
CA THR A 70 16.25 6.18 -2.98
C THR A 70 17.10 7.17 -3.76
N VAL A 71 17.62 6.74 -4.90
CA VAL A 71 18.34 7.58 -5.84
C VAL A 71 17.42 7.90 -7.00
N TYR A 72 17.23 9.19 -7.27
CA TYR A 72 16.41 9.69 -8.37
C TYR A 72 17.31 10.20 -9.50
N GLU A 73 17.04 9.75 -10.72
CA GLU A 73 17.64 10.20 -11.96
C GLU A 73 16.52 10.78 -12.82
N ILE A 74 16.49 12.11 -12.99
CA ILE A 74 15.43 12.82 -13.72
C ILE A 74 16.01 13.40 -15.00
N ASP A 75 15.44 13.01 -16.13
CA ASP A 75 15.74 13.51 -17.46
C ASP A 75 14.57 14.38 -17.97
N ASN A 76 14.71 15.69 -17.79
CA ASN A 76 13.69 16.65 -18.21
C ASN A 76 13.65 16.84 -19.73
N VAL A 77 14.68 16.45 -20.46
CA VAL A 77 14.73 16.55 -21.93
C VAL A 77 13.89 15.45 -22.57
N HIS A 78 14.01 14.24 -22.03
CA HIS A 78 13.27 13.07 -22.53
C HIS A 78 11.98 12.80 -21.73
N HIS A 79 11.65 13.65 -20.74
CA HIS A 79 10.47 13.53 -19.89
C HIS A 79 10.40 12.15 -19.20
N THR A 80 11.52 11.70 -18.65
CA THR A 80 11.60 10.41 -17.93
C THR A 80 12.25 10.57 -16.56
N GLY A 81 11.97 9.62 -15.69
CA GLY A 81 12.61 9.53 -14.39
C GLY A 81 12.83 8.07 -13.99
N VAL A 82 13.88 7.84 -13.21
CA VAL A 82 14.15 6.55 -12.58
C VAL A 82 14.41 6.77 -11.11
N ALA A 83 13.71 6.02 -10.25
CA ALA A 83 14.03 5.91 -8.84
C ALA A 83 14.58 4.51 -8.58
N THR A 84 15.80 4.42 -8.05
CA THR A 84 16.41 3.16 -7.62
C THR A 84 16.43 3.12 -6.10
N VAL A 85 15.76 2.14 -5.53
CA VAL A 85 15.71 1.93 -4.08
C VAL A 85 16.76 0.90 -3.68
N PHE A 86 17.63 1.30 -2.76
CA PHE A 86 18.64 0.45 -2.17
C PHE A 86 18.26 0.11 -0.74
N ASP A 87 18.50 -1.11 -0.30
CA ASP A 87 18.39 -1.50 1.10
C ASP A 87 19.54 -0.91 1.95
N ARG A 88 19.57 -1.27 3.24
CA ARG A 88 20.62 -0.84 4.18
C ARG A 88 22.00 -1.32 3.78
N ASP A 89 22.09 -2.48 3.11
CA ASP A 89 23.34 -3.11 2.69
C ASP A 89 23.80 -2.60 1.33
N GLY A 90 23.07 -1.68 0.72
CA GLY A 90 23.38 -1.09 -0.57
C GLY A 90 22.99 -1.94 -1.78
N LYS A 91 22.21 -3.01 -1.59
CA LYS A 91 21.67 -3.82 -2.69
C LYS A 91 20.45 -3.14 -3.28
N VAL A 92 20.25 -3.26 -4.59
CA VAL A 92 19.03 -2.80 -5.25
C VAL A 92 17.87 -3.67 -4.80
N ARG A 93 16.84 -3.04 -4.23
CA ARG A 93 15.58 -3.68 -3.85
C ARG A 93 14.55 -3.63 -4.97
N GLU A 94 14.43 -2.46 -5.59
CA GLU A 94 13.50 -2.22 -6.69
C GLU A 94 13.92 -1.01 -7.52
N LYS A 95 13.41 -0.93 -8.75
CA LYS A 95 13.51 0.24 -9.61
C LYS A 95 12.13 0.70 -10.03
N ILE A 96 11.94 2.00 -10.12
CA ILE A 96 10.69 2.60 -10.56
C ILE A 96 11.01 3.51 -11.74
N ARG A 97 10.41 3.25 -12.90
CA ARG A 97 10.50 4.12 -14.08
C ARG A 97 9.26 4.99 -14.17
N TYR A 98 9.47 6.24 -14.50
CA TYR A 98 8.41 7.23 -14.71
C TYR A 98 8.48 7.77 -16.13
N GLU A 99 7.31 7.95 -16.74
CA GLU A 99 7.11 8.84 -17.88
C GLU A 99 6.46 10.12 -17.34
N LEU A 100 6.93 11.28 -17.81
CA LEU A 100 6.50 12.58 -17.29
C LEU A 100 5.77 13.36 -18.38
N ASP A 101 4.87 14.26 -18.00
CA ASP A 101 4.34 15.28 -18.89
C ASP A 101 5.29 16.49 -18.99
N ASN A 102 4.93 17.46 -19.79
CA ASN A 102 5.71 18.70 -19.98
C ASN A 102 5.80 19.57 -18.70
N LEU A 103 4.99 19.29 -17.69
CA LEU A 103 4.98 19.97 -16.40
C LEU A 103 5.76 19.16 -15.33
N GLY A 104 6.27 17.98 -15.70
CA GLY A 104 7.01 17.10 -14.81
C GLY A 104 6.11 16.20 -13.94
N HIS A 105 4.82 16.10 -14.22
CA HIS A 105 3.96 15.16 -13.51
C HIS A 105 4.11 13.75 -14.11
N PRO A 106 4.18 12.68 -13.28
CA PRO A 106 4.22 11.31 -13.76
C PRO A 106 2.95 10.93 -14.51
N THR A 107 3.04 10.62 -15.80
CA THR A 107 1.94 10.06 -16.60
C THR A 107 1.88 8.54 -16.48
N SER A 108 3.04 7.92 -16.24
CA SER A 108 3.13 6.50 -15.91
C SER A 108 4.19 6.22 -14.85
N ARG A 109 4.00 5.12 -14.12
CA ARG A 109 4.94 4.55 -13.15
C ARG A 109 5.02 3.05 -13.37
N THR A 110 6.21 2.54 -13.71
CA THR A 110 6.46 1.11 -13.87
C THR A 110 7.38 0.63 -12.76
N MET A 111 6.91 -0.25 -11.90
CA MET A 111 7.69 -0.88 -10.84
C MET A 111 8.38 -2.14 -11.38
N LEU A 112 9.68 -2.25 -11.11
CA LEU A 112 10.51 -3.39 -11.47
C LEU A 112 11.12 -3.97 -10.19
N ASP A 113 11.30 -5.28 -10.14
CA ASP A 113 12.09 -5.92 -9.08
C ASP A 113 13.60 -5.67 -9.25
N ALA A 114 14.41 -6.26 -8.36
CA ALA A 114 15.87 -6.13 -8.41
C ALA A 114 16.46 -6.67 -9.71
N GLU A 115 15.83 -7.68 -10.32
CA GLU A 115 16.23 -8.32 -11.57
C GLU A 115 15.77 -7.56 -12.83
N GLY A 116 14.97 -6.49 -12.64
CA GLY A 116 14.44 -5.66 -13.72
C GLY A 116 13.14 -6.18 -14.35
N LYS A 117 12.49 -7.16 -13.75
CA LYS A 117 11.20 -7.67 -14.21
C LYS A 117 10.07 -6.73 -13.76
N VAL A 118 9.14 -6.44 -14.66
CA VAL A 118 7.97 -5.62 -14.35
C VAL A 118 7.09 -6.32 -13.31
N ARG A 119 6.78 -5.63 -12.21
CA ARG A 119 5.85 -6.07 -11.17
C ARG A 119 4.45 -5.49 -11.38
N SER A 120 4.39 -4.21 -11.69
CA SER A 120 3.12 -3.50 -11.94
C SER A 120 3.37 -2.21 -12.72
N LYS A 121 2.32 -1.70 -13.34
CA LYS A 121 2.32 -0.38 -13.99
C LYS A 121 1.11 0.42 -13.51
N SER A 122 1.31 1.72 -13.25
CA SER A 122 0.24 2.68 -12.98
C SER A 122 0.24 3.75 -14.05
N LEU A 123 -0.95 4.15 -14.52
CA LEU A 123 -1.17 5.29 -15.42
C LEU A 123 -1.93 6.35 -14.63
N PHE A 124 -1.55 7.61 -14.78
CA PHE A 124 -2.15 8.72 -14.05
C PHE A 124 -2.82 9.71 -15.00
N GLN A 125 -3.96 10.24 -14.55
CA GLN A 125 -4.64 11.35 -15.20
C GLN A 125 -4.76 12.50 -14.20
N TYR A 126 -4.57 13.72 -14.68
CA TYR A 126 -4.56 14.93 -13.86
C TYR A 126 -5.69 15.87 -14.27
N ASP A 127 -6.13 16.69 -13.32
CA ASP A 127 -6.98 17.83 -13.62
C ASP A 127 -6.14 19.03 -14.13
N LYS A 128 -6.83 20.12 -14.48
CA LYS A 128 -6.20 21.33 -15.02
C LYS A 128 -5.26 22.04 -14.03
N VAL A 129 -5.34 21.71 -12.74
CA VAL A 129 -4.49 22.30 -11.69
C VAL A 129 -3.42 21.32 -11.18
N GLY A 130 -3.24 20.16 -11.87
CA GLY A 130 -2.17 19.19 -11.59
C GLY A 130 -2.47 18.22 -10.47
N ARG A 131 -3.75 18.02 -10.06
CA ARG A 131 -4.14 17.02 -9.09
C ARG A 131 -4.46 15.70 -9.78
N VAL A 132 -4.05 14.57 -9.20
CA VAL A 132 -4.37 13.24 -9.76
C VAL A 132 -5.87 12.99 -9.68
N LEU A 133 -6.54 12.93 -10.81
CA LEU A 133 -7.96 12.54 -10.89
C LEU A 133 -8.14 11.03 -10.87
N GLU A 134 -7.26 10.32 -11.55
CA GLU A 134 -7.40 8.89 -11.77
C GLU A 134 -6.04 8.19 -11.79
N GLU A 135 -5.97 7.01 -11.17
CA GLU A 135 -4.87 6.06 -11.29
C GLU A 135 -5.42 4.74 -11.84
N THR A 136 -4.93 4.28 -12.98
CA THR A 136 -5.23 2.94 -13.52
C THR A 136 -4.05 2.02 -13.24
N ARG A 137 -4.27 0.93 -12.51
CA ARG A 137 -3.27 -0.08 -12.22
C ARG A 137 -3.37 -1.26 -13.17
N LEU A 138 -2.24 -1.61 -13.75
CA LEU A 138 -2.08 -2.72 -14.68
C LEU A 138 -1.19 -3.80 -14.06
N GLY A 139 -1.51 -5.06 -14.35
CA GLY A 139 -0.68 -6.21 -14.03
C GLY A 139 0.56 -6.32 -14.93
N GLN A 140 1.31 -7.40 -14.75
CA GLN A 140 2.51 -7.69 -15.54
C GLN A 140 2.21 -7.91 -17.04
N ASP A 141 1.02 -8.41 -17.34
CA ASP A 141 0.48 -8.68 -18.69
C ASP A 141 -0.23 -7.46 -19.30
N ASN A 142 -0.13 -6.28 -18.67
CA ASN A 142 -0.88 -5.06 -19.00
C ASN A 142 -2.40 -5.18 -18.86
N SER A 143 -2.93 -6.25 -18.27
CA SER A 143 -4.35 -6.31 -17.92
C SER A 143 -4.70 -5.28 -16.85
N MET A 144 -5.86 -4.65 -16.94
CA MET A 144 -6.31 -3.69 -15.93
C MET A 144 -6.74 -4.43 -14.66
N LEU A 145 -6.02 -4.19 -13.55
CA LEU A 145 -6.35 -4.74 -12.25
C LEU A 145 -7.48 -3.94 -11.60
N HIS A 146 -7.31 -2.65 -11.53
CA HIS A 146 -8.30 -1.73 -10.98
C HIS A 146 -7.99 -0.28 -11.36
N LYS A 147 -9.00 0.56 -11.20
CA LYS A 147 -8.94 1.99 -11.40
C LYS A 147 -9.33 2.69 -10.11
N ILE A 148 -8.59 3.73 -9.74
CA ILE A 148 -8.85 4.55 -8.55
C ILE A 148 -9.20 5.95 -9.04
N ALA A 149 -10.36 6.46 -8.66
CA ALA A 149 -10.75 7.84 -8.91
C ALA A 149 -10.71 8.62 -7.58
N TYR A 150 -10.13 9.81 -7.58
CA TYR A 150 -9.96 10.65 -6.40
C TYR A 150 -10.97 11.78 -6.36
N ALA A 151 -11.46 12.11 -5.17
CA ALA A 151 -12.35 13.24 -4.91
C ALA A 151 -11.61 14.33 -4.14
N TYR A 152 -11.88 15.59 -4.50
CA TYR A 152 -11.27 16.78 -3.87
C TYR A 152 -12.36 17.78 -3.48
N ASP A 153 -12.12 18.53 -2.40
CA ASP A 153 -12.92 19.69 -2.03
C ASP A 153 -12.55 20.94 -2.85
N GLN A 154 -13.27 22.02 -2.61
CA GLN A 154 -13.03 23.30 -3.29
C GLN A 154 -11.65 23.90 -2.95
N SER A 155 -11.09 23.56 -1.80
CA SER A 155 -9.75 23.99 -1.36
C SER A 155 -8.63 23.13 -1.95
N GLY A 156 -8.97 22.05 -2.68
CA GLY A 156 -8.00 21.15 -3.29
C GLY A 156 -7.50 20.02 -2.38
N ASN A 157 -8.08 19.86 -1.18
CA ASN A 157 -7.75 18.74 -0.32
C ASN A 157 -8.45 17.48 -0.80
N ARG A 158 -7.75 16.34 -0.79
CA ARG A 158 -8.34 15.06 -1.13
C ARG A 158 -9.34 14.66 -0.03
N THR A 159 -10.61 14.48 -0.39
CA THR A 159 -11.69 14.11 0.53
C THR A 159 -12.09 12.64 0.46
N GLY A 160 -11.70 11.94 -0.63
CA GLY A 160 -12.05 10.55 -0.78
C GLY A 160 -11.45 9.90 -2.02
N TYR A 161 -11.81 8.64 -2.23
CA TYR A 161 -11.51 7.88 -3.44
C TYR A 161 -12.57 6.81 -3.70
N SER A 162 -12.67 6.36 -4.95
CA SER A 162 -13.47 5.20 -5.38
C SER A 162 -12.59 4.25 -6.17
N ILE A 163 -12.70 2.94 -5.90
CA ILE A 163 -11.95 1.88 -6.59
C ILE A 163 -12.92 1.09 -7.45
N PHE A 164 -12.57 0.90 -8.71
CA PHE A 164 -13.33 0.15 -9.69
C PHE A 164 -12.52 -1.03 -10.22
N ASP A 165 -13.16 -2.15 -10.54
CA ASP A 165 -12.52 -3.26 -11.26
C ASP A 165 -12.35 -2.94 -12.76
N GLY A 166 -11.78 -3.91 -13.50
CA GLY A 166 -11.57 -3.81 -14.94
C GLY A 166 -12.85 -3.62 -15.78
N ASN A 167 -14.00 -3.95 -15.22
CA ASN A 167 -15.32 -3.83 -15.87
C ASN A 167 -16.05 -2.54 -15.45
N GLY A 168 -15.43 -1.70 -14.61
CA GLY A 168 -16.04 -0.47 -14.10
C GLY A 168 -17.01 -0.66 -12.94
N LYS A 169 -17.05 -1.85 -12.32
CA LYS A 169 -17.82 -2.12 -11.11
C LYS A 169 -17.10 -1.52 -9.90
N LEU A 170 -17.83 -0.78 -9.06
CA LEU A 170 -17.32 -0.24 -7.82
C LEU A 170 -16.97 -1.38 -6.84
N LEU A 171 -15.69 -1.42 -6.41
CA LEU A 171 -15.19 -2.39 -5.43
C LEU A 171 -15.13 -1.79 -4.01
N ASN A 172 -14.72 -0.53 -3.90
CA ASN A 172 -14.59 0.16 -2.63
C ASN A 172 -14.71 1.68 -2.82
N GLN A 173 -15.13 2.37 -1.74
CA GLN A 173 -15.24 3.82 -1.71
C GLN A 173 -14.94 4.33 -0.31
N GLN A 174 -14.20 5.41 -0.21
CA GLN A 174 -13.96 6.13 1.04
C GLN A 174 -14.25 7.63 0.81
N GLY A 175 -15.09 8.20 1.67
CA GLY A 175 -15.51 9.60 1.52
C GLY A 175 -16.52 9.82 0.40
N PRO A 176 -16.70 11.08 -0.06
CA PRO A 176 -17.58 11.43 -1.17
C PRO A 176 -17.21 10.66 -2.45
N ALA A 177 -18.21 10.30 -3.24
CA ALA A 177 -17.99 9.64 -4.51
C ALA A 177 -17.14 10.53 -5.44
N ALA A 178 -16.06 9.98 -5.97
CA ALA A 178 -15.33 10.59 -7.08
C ALA A 178 -16.21 10.56 -8.33
N SER A 179 -15.99 11.50 -9.26
CA SER A 179 -16.66 11.50 -10.56
C SER A 179 -16.42 10.15 -11.25
N LYS A 180 -17.46 9.64 -11.96
CA LYS A 180 -17.29 8.41 -12.74
C LYS A 180 -16.05 8.52 -13.63
N PRO A 181 -15.20 7.46 -13.73
CA PRO A 181 -14.04 7.46 -14.59
C PRO A 181 -14.42 7.85 -16.00
N VAL A 182 -13.70 8.80 -16.58
CA VAL A 182 -13.82 9.06 -18.02
C VAL A 182 -13.32 7.81 -18.73
N GLY A 183 -14.14 7.28 -19.65
CA GLY A 183 -13.84 6.03 -20.36
C GLY A 183 -12.42 6.05 -20.91
N THR A 184 -11.68 4.97 -20.69
CA THR A 184 -10.31 4.79 -21.20
C THR A 184 -10.30 5.13 -22.68
N PRO A 185 -9.38 6.02 -23.16
CA PRO A 185 -9.14 6.16 -24.58
C PRO A 185 -8.76 4.77 -25.10
N LYS A 186 -9.60 4.22 -26.01
CA LYS A 186 -9.27 2.97 -26.70
C LYS A 186 -7.86 3.13 -27.27
N PRO A 187 -6.93 2.19 -27.06
CA PRO A 187 -5.61 2.28 -27.66
C PRO A 187 -5.81 2.56 -29.15
N ARG A 188 -5.20 3.63 -29.66
CA ARG A 188 -5.23 3.91 -31.08
C ARG A 188 -4.59 2.73 -31.78
N GLU A 189 -5.41 1.87 -32.37
CA GLU A 189 -4.98 0.82 -33.25
C GLU A 189 -4.17 1.50 -34.37
N ARG A 190 -2.84 1.30 -34.37
CA ARG A 190 -2.00 1.80 -35.45
C ARG A 190 -2.46 1.07 -36.71
N ARG A 191 -3.20 1.77 -37.56
CA ARG A 191 -3.47 1.27 -38.91
C ARG A 191 -2.10 0.94 -39.53
N PRO A 192 -1.91 -0.27 -40.09
CA PRO A 192 -0.73 -0.56 -40.87
C PRO A 192 -0.62 0.53 -41.95
N ARG A 193 0.56 1.17 -42.08
CA ARG A 193 0.81 2.02 -43.25
C ARG A 193 0.77 1.09 -44.45
N GLU A 194 -0.25 1.20 -45.25
CA GLU A 194 -0.23 0.67 -46.61
C GLU A 194 0.95 1.32 -47.31
N PHE A 195 1.94 0.52 -47.63
CA PHE A 195 3.06 0.89 -48.43
C PHE A 195 2.54 0.98 -49.87
N GLU A 196 2.12 2.17 -50.29
CA GLU A 196 1.85 2.44 -51.68
C GLU A 196 3.15 2.25 -52.47
N GLY A 197 3.29 1.08 -53.05
CA GLY A 197 4.39 0.74 -53.93
C GLY A 197 4.33 1.65 -55.15
N SER A 198 5.30 2.59 -55.24
CA SER A 198 5.58 3.28 -56.52
C SER A 198 5.88 2.27 -57.58
N ALA A 199 5.01 2.15 -58.58
CA ALA A 199 5.27 1.40 -59.79
C ALA A 199 6.49 2.04 -60.53
N PRO A 200 7.44 1.25 -61.04
CA PRO A 200 8.46 1.75 -61.90
C PRO A 200 7.90 2.14 -63.26
N GLY A 201 7.95 3.43 -63.58
CA GLY A 201 7.65 3.91 -64.94
C GLY A 201 8.65 3.32 -65.95
N GLY A 202 8.11 2.74 -66.98
CA GLY A 202 8.83 2.39 -68.23
C GLY A 202 9.17 3.58 -69.09
#